data_861d77b863b6e870d3dc199f3e8b9e37
#
_entry.id   861d77b863b6e870d3dc199f3e8b9e37
#
_cell.length_a   1.000
_cell.length_b   1.000
_cell.length_c   1.000
_cell.angle_alpha   90.00
_cell.angle_beta   90.00
_cell.angle_gamma   90.00
#
_symmetry.space_group_name_H-M   'P 1'
#
loop_
_entity.id
_entity.type
_entity.pdbx_description
1 polymer ?
#
loop_
_entity_poly.entity_id
_entity_poly.type
_entity_poly.pdbx_seq_one_letter_code
_entity_poly.pdbx_strand_id
1 'polypeptide(L)'
;MAPNARDERIDTNDPQRHLVYAAEDSVLDDIGRRLRRWTDVEAFVEAILADPAYLDLFPDAPLDVVLDRRSRSARASVALPDRATILIRDGSWNALTVLHELSHLVSPDREPHGVDFVATELALVRRFCGFDAFATLASTFVAHGVAAASVPLASARGAD
;
A
#
# COMPACT_ATOMS: atom_id res chain seq x y z
N MET A 1 -36.60 0.38 -1.84
CA MET A 1 -35.70 -0.68 -2.31
C MET A 1 -34.47 -0.61 -1.43
N ALA A 2 -34.34 -1.49 -0.46
CA ALA A 2 -33.22 -1.47 0.49
C ALA A 2 -31.92 -1.84 -0.23
N PRO A 3 -30.77 -1.19 0.08
CA PRO A 3 -29.50 -1.63 -0.43
C PRO A 3 -29.20 -3.02 0.13
N ASN A 4 -28.87 -3.91 -0.77
CA ASN A 4 -28.49 -5.29 -0.50
C ASN A 4 -27.31 -5.27 0.48
N ALA A 5 -27.55 -5.57 1.74
CA ALA A 5 -26.51 -5.88 2.71
C ALA A 5 -25.82 -7.15 2.21
N ARG A 6 -24.76 -6.98 1.42
CA ARG A 6 -23.85 -8.08 1.11
C ARG A 6 -23.23 -8.48 2.42
N ASP A 7 -23.52 -9.72 2.77
CA ASP A 7 -22.91 -10.51 3.82
C ASP A 7 -21.37 -10.30 3.79
N GLU A 8 -20.88 -9.27 4.48
CA GLU A 8 -19.46 -9.05 4.73
C GLU A 8 -19.04 -10.09 5.78
N ARG A 9 -18.91 -11.32 5.33
CA ARG A 9 -18.23 -12.33 6.14
C ARG A 9 -16.82 -11.81 6.35
N ILE A 10 -16.51 -11.47 7.60
CA ILE A 10 -15.14 -11.20 8.03
C ILE A 10 -14.34 -12.43 7.66
N ASP A 11 -13.40 -12.27 6.71
CA ASP A 11 -12.45 -13.33 6.39
C ASP A 11 -11.59 -13.55 7.62
N THR A 12 -11.71 -14.72 8.24
CA THR A 12 -10.96 -15.06 9.46
C THR A 12 -9.45 -15.10 9.22
N ASN A 13 -9.03 -15.20 7.96
CA ASN A 13 -7.60 -15.15 7.58
C ASN A 13 -7.11 -13.72 7.28
N ASP A 14 -8.02 -12.77 7.17
CA ASP A 14 -7.70 -11.35 6.87
C ASP A 14 -8.72 -10.42 7.56
N PRO A 15 -8.75 -10.40 8.91
CA PRO A 15 -9.79 -9.74 9.67
C PRO A 15 -9.77 -8.21 9.55
N GLN A 16 -8.63 -7.59 9.24
CA GLN A 16 -8.49 -6.14 9.09
C GLN A 16 -8.75 -5.62 7.68
N ARG A 17 -8.90 -6.48 6.69
CA ARG A 17 -9.01 -6.08 5.28
C ARG A 17 -10.02 -4.97 5.05
N HIS A 18 -11.25 -5.14 5.51
CA HIS A 18 -12.32 -4.17 5.31
C HIS A 18 -12.07 -2.84 6.03
N LEU A 19 -11.40 -2.87 7.19
CA LEU A 19 -11.03 -1.66 7.94
C LEU A 19 -9.92 -0.88 7.23
N VAL A 20 -8.91 -1.58 6.71
CA VAL A 20 -7.81 -0.98 5.94
C VAL A 20 -8.36 -0.29 4.70
N TYR A 21 -9.15 -0.99 3.87
CA TYR A 21 -9.73 -0.39 2.67
C TYR A 21 -10.66 0.79 2.99
N ALA A 22 -11.50 0.69 4.02
CA ALA A 22 -12.38 1.79 4.40
C ALA A 22 -11.59 3.03 4.84
N ALA A 23 -10.50 2.83 5.58
CA ALA A 23 -9.63 3.92 6.00
C ALA A 23 -8.93 4.58 4.80
N GLU A 24 -8.32 3.80 3.92
CA GLU A 24 -7.66 4.29 2.72
C GLU A 24 -8.61 5.04 1.79
N ASP A 25 -9.78 4.47 1.51
CA ASP A 25 -10.79 5.08 0.64
C ASP A 25 -11.23 6.45 1.18
N SER A 26 -11.30 6.61 2.50
CA SER A 26 -11.72 7.87 3.13
C SER A 26 -10.71 9.01 2.94
N VAL A 27 -9.45 8.72 2.66
CA VAL A 27 -8.36 9.72 2.52
C VAL A 27 -7.69 9.69 1.15
N LEU A 28 -8.10 8.80 0.25
CA LEU A 28 -7.46 8.60 -1.04
C LEU A 28 -7.31 9.89 -1.86
N ASP A 29 -8.36 10.70 -1.89
CA ASP A 29 -8.36 11.98 -2.63
C ASP A 29 -7.52 13.05 -1.94
N ASP A 30 -7.34 12.96 -0.63
CA ASP A 30 -6.61 13.95 0.17
C ASP A 30 -5.11 13.72 0.14
N ILE A 31 -4.66 12.47 0.26
CA ILE A 31 -3.24 12.12 0.40
C ILE A 31 -2.68 11.34 -0.79
N GLY A 32 -3.55 10.71 -1.57
CA GLY A 32 -3.13 9.92 -2.72
C GLY A 32 -2.80 10.81 -3.92
N ARG A 33 -1.53 10.77 -4.36
CA ARG A 33 -1.14 11.47 -5.59
C ARG A 33 -1.67 10.71 -6.81
N ARG A 34 -2.49 11.39 -7.63
CA ARG A 34 -2.99 10.83 -8.88
C ARG A 34 -1.85 10.71 -9.90
N LEU A 35 -1.70 9.52 -10.47
CA LEU A 35 -0.81 9.25 -11.60
C LEU A 35 -1.66 9.27 -12.88
N ARG A 36 -1.33 10.13 -13.83
CA ARG A 36 -2.21 10.43 -14.95
C ARG A 36 -2.06 9.46 -16.10
N ARG A 37 -0.85 8.94 -16.31
CA ARG A 37 -0.49 8.04 -17.38
C ARG A 37 0.10 6.77 -16.81
N TRP A 38 0.05 5.69 -17.56
CA TRP A 38 0.69 4.44 -17.16
C TRP A 38 2.20 4.63 -16.94
N THR A 39 2.85 5.40 -17.81
CA THR A 39 4.27 5.74 -17.65
C THR A 39 4.59 6.48 -16.34
N ASP A 40 3.62 7.19 -15.75
CA ASP A 40 3.81 7.81 -14.44
C ASP A 40 3.76 6.75 -13.31
N VAL A 41 2.97 5.68 -13.50
CA VAL A 41 2.94 4.53 -12.57
C VAL A 41 4.27 3.77 -12.65
N GLU A 42 4.75 3.49 -13.86
CA GLU A 42 6.04 2.83 -14.08
C GLU A 42 7.19 3.62 -13.46
N ALA A 43 7.26 4.92 -13.73
CA ALA A 43 8.29 5.80 -13.18
C ALA A 43 8.22 5.89 -11.63
N PHE A 44 7.03 5.86 -11.07
CA PHE A 44 6.86 5.87 -9.61
C PHE A 44 7.39 4.58 -8.97
N VAL A 45 7.08 3.42 -9.53
CA VAL A 45 7.61 2.14 -9.05
C VAL A 45 9.13 2.08 -9.22
N GLU A 46 9.65 2.47 -10.39
CA GLU A 46 11.10 2.52 -10.61
C GLU A 46 11.82 3.42 -9.60
N ALA A 47 11.26 4.59 -9.29
CA ALA A 47 11.82 5.50 -8.30
C ALA A 47 11.84 4.89 -6.89
N ILE A 48 10.82 4.12 -6.52
CA ILE A 48 10.79 3.41 -5.23
C ILE A 48 11.89 2.35 -5.17
N LEU A 49 11.99 1.51 -6.19
CA LEU A 49 12.96 0.41 -6.22
C LEU A 49 14.41 0.91 -6.30
N ALA A 50 14.64 2.09 -6.89
CA ALA A 50 15.95 2.72 -6.97
C ALA A 50 16.33 3.52 -5.71
N ASP A 51 15.40 3.78 -4.80
CA ASP A 51 15.65 4.55 -3.58
C ASP A 51 16.42 3.71 -2.56
N PRO A 52 17.62 4.16 -2.11
CA PRO A 52 18.39 3.43 -1.10
C PRO A 52 17.61 3.15 0.19
N ALA A 53 16.69 4.04 0.58
CA ALA A 53 15.86 3.86 1.76
C ALA A 53 14.90 2.67 1.63
N TYR A 54 14.54 2.24 0.43
CA TYR A 54 13.69 1.06 0.21
C TYR A 54 14.32 -0.21 0.79
N LEU A 55 15.59 -0.46 0.48
CA LEU A 55 16.31 -1.61 1.04
C LEU A 55 16.73 -1.42 2.49
N ASP A 56 16.99 -0.17 2.92
CA ASP A 56 17.27 0.10 4.33
C ASP A 56 16.04 -0.18 5.20
N LEU A 57 14.84 0.13 4.70
CA LEU A 57 13.58 -0.17 5.40
C LEU A 57 13.20 -1.65 5.32
N PHE A 58 13.45 -2.27 4.17
CA PHE A 58 13.01 -3.62 3.86
C PHE A 58 14.15 -4.41 3.20
N PRO A 59 15.11 -4.93 4.01
CA PRO A 59 16.30 -5.60 3.47
C PRO A 59 16.02 -6.83 2.61
N ASP A 60 14.89 -7.50 2.85
CA ASP A 60 14.46 -8.70 2.12
C ASP A 60 13.49 -8.41 0.98
N ALA A 61 13.25 -7.11 0.69
CA ALA A 61 12.31 -6.72 -0.35
C ALA A 61 12.80 -7.13 -1.76
N PRO A 62 11.89 -7.50 -2.67
CA PRO A 62 12.25 -7.82 -4.04
C PRO A 62 12.79 -6.57 -4.75
N LEU A 63 13.91 -6.71 -5.46
CA LEU A 63 14.50 -5.66 -6.29
C LEU A 63 13.87 -5.60 -7.68
N ASP A 64 13.41 -6.75 -8.17
CA ASP A 64 12.72 -6.87 -9.45
C ASP A 64 11.23 -7.10 -9.19
N VAL A 65 10.42 -6.11 -9.52
CA VAL A 65 8.97 -6.17 -9.41
C VAL A 65 8.37 -6.11 -10.80
N VAL A 66 7.55 -7.08 -11.13
CA VAL A 66 6.75 -7.07 -12.35
C VAL A 66 5.55 -6.17 -12.12
N LEU A 67 5.43 -5.13 -12.93
CA LEU A 67 4.31 -4.20 -12.91
C LEU A 67 3.49 -4.39 -14.18
N ASP A 68 2.19 -4.63 -14.05
CA ASP A 68 1.31 -4.78 -15.19
C ASP A 68 -0.08 -4.15 -14.91
N ARG A 69 -0.86 -4.00 -15.96
CA ARG A 69 -2.19 -3.43 -15.92
C ARG A 69 -3.23 -4.50 -15.70
N ARG A 70 -4.27 -4.14 -14.96
CA ARG A 70 -5.44 -4.96 -14.76
C ARG A 70 -6.67 -4.26 -15.33
N SER A 71 -7.59 -5.03 -15.93
CA SER A 71 -8.81 -4.49 -16.51
C SER A 71 -9.56 -3.57 -15.54
N ARG A 72 -10.13 -2.50 -16.08
CA ARG A 72 -11.03 -1.60 -15.35
C ARG A 72 -12.25 -2.32 -14.77
N SER A 73 -12.68 -3.41 -15.39
CA SER A 73 -13.78 -4.24 -14.89
C SER A 73 -13.42 -5.12 -13.69
N ALA A 74 -12.12 -5.25 -13.37
CA ALA A 74 -11.69 -5.92 -12.16
C ALA A 74 -12.17 -5.13 -10.92
N ARG A 75 -12.35 -5.82 -9.79
CA ARG A 75 -12.82 -5.18 -8.56
C ARG A 75 -11.78 -4.29 -7.92
N ALA A 76 -10.50 -4.68 -7.97
CA ALA A 76 -9.39 -4.00 -7.34
C ALA A 76 -8.08 -4.28 -8.07
N SER A 77 -7.03 -3.52 -7.73
CA SER A 77 -5.65 -3.91 -7.97
C SER A 77 -5.30 -5.14 -7.15
N VAL A 78 -4.20 -5.82 -7.44
CA VAL A 78 -3.79 -7.02 -6.71
C VAL A 78 -2.28 -7.20 -6.72
N ALA A 79 -1.73 -7.64 -5.61
CA ALA A 79 -0.37 -8.12 -5.50
C ALA A 79 -0.32 -9.65 -5.56
N LEU A 80 0.72 -10.17 -6.17
CA LEU A 80 1.04 -11.60 -6.25
C LEU A 80 2.44 -11.80 -5.65
N PRO A 81 2.56 -11.93 -4.32
CA PRO A 81 3.85 -11.95 -3.62
C PRO A 81 4.79 -13.04 -4.12
N ASP A 82 4.30 -14.25 -4.37
CA ASP A 82 5.10 -15.40 -4.85
C ASP A 82 5.77 -15.14 -6.21
N ARG A 83 5.29 -14.14 -6.94
CA ARG A 83 5.80 -13.76 -8.27
C ARG A 83 6.43 -12.37 -8.29
N ALA A 84 6.55 -11.71 -7.14
CA ALA A 84 6.95 -10.30 -7.04
C ALA A 84 6.24 -9.43 -8.09
N THR A 85 4.94 -9.58 -8.23
CA THR A 85 4.12 -8.93 -9.27
C THR A 85 3.03 -8.09 -8.63
N ILE A 86 2.82 -6.88 -9.16
CA ILE A 86 1.66 -6.06 -8.85
C ILE A 86 0.87 -5.74 -10.12
N LEU A 87 -0.44 -5.86 -10.04
CA LEU A 87 -1.37 -5.60 -11.13
C LEU A 87 -2.25 -4.40 -10.73
N ILE A 88 -2.03 -3.26 -11.36
CA ILE A 88 -2.76 -2.04 -11.05
C ILE A 88 -3.98 -1.92 -11.96
N ARG A 89 -5.13 -1.80 -11.34
CA ARG A 89 -6.40 -1.67 -12.04
C ARG A 89 -6.45 -0.36 -12.84
N ASP A 90 -6.85 -0.43 -14.09
CA ASP A 90 -7.10 0.74 -14.93
C ASP A 90 -8.18 1.64 -14.29
N GLY A 91 -7.86 2.92 -14.16
CA GLY A 91 -8.70 3.91 -13.48
C GLY A 91 -8.40 4.10 -11.98
N SER A 92 -7.49 3.28 -11.41
CA SER A 92 -7.05 3.39 -10.01
C SER A 92 -5.55 3.75 -9.91
N TRP A 93 -5.06 4.55 -10.84
CA TRP A 93 -3.65 4.97 -10.87
C TRP A 93 -3.40 6.08 -9.87
N ASN A 94 -3.05 5.65 -8.67
CA ASN A 94 -2.82 6.52 -7.53
C ASN A 94 -1.60 6.00 -6.74
N ALA A 95 -0.78 6.91 -6.23
CA ALA A 95 0.41 6.54 -5.47
C ALA A 95 0.08 5.68 -4.24
N LEU A 96 -1.00 6.00 -3.52
CA LEU A 96 -1.40 5.21 -2.35
C LEU A 96 -1.78 3.77 -2.75
N THR A 97 -2.53 3.59 -3.85
CA THR A 97 -2.87 2.25 -4.37
C THR A 97 -1.61 1.47 -4.74
N VAL A 98 -0.64 2.09 -5.42
CA VAL A 98 0.64 1.44 -5.76
C VAL A 98 1.40 1.02 -4.50
N LEU A 99 1.47 1.89 -3.49
CA LEU A 99 2.15 1.59 -2.23
C LEU A 99 1.43 0.49 -1.44
N HIS A 100 0.09 0.44 -1.47
CA HIS A 100 -0.68 -0.65 -0.90
C HIS A 100 -0.28 -2.01 -1.51
N GLU A 101 -0.31 -2.11 -2.84
CA GLU A 101 0.06 -3.37 -3.51
C GLU A 101 1.54 -3.73 -3.30
N LEU A 102 2.42 -2.73 -3.30
CA LEU A 102 3.84 -2.96 -3.00
C LEU A 102 4.04 -3.45 -1.57
N SER A 103 3.24 -2.96 -0.62
CA SER A 103 3.29 -3.40 0.79
C SER A 103 3.05 -4.89 0.94
N HIS A 104 2.18 -5.49 0.11
CA HIS A 104 1.98 -6.93 0.09
C HIS A 104 3.23 -7.71 -0.35
N LEU A 105 4.10 -7.12 -1.19
CA LEU A 105 5.33 -7.77 -1.64
C LEU A 105 6.45 -7.71 -0.59
N VAL A 106 6.47 -6.66 0.25
CA VAL A 106 7.58 -6.41 1.18
C VAL A 106 7.26 -6.73 2.63
N SER A 107 5.98 -6.84 2.99
CA SER A 107 5.56 -7.20 4.34
C SER A 107 5.93 -8.65 4.67
N PRO A 108 6.54 -8.90 5.84
CA PRO A 108 6.85 -10.25 6.28
C PRO A 108 5.62 -11.02 6.78
N ASP A 109 4.48 -10.35 6.95
CA ASP A 109 3.28 -10.93 7.53
C ASP A 109 2.61 -11.92 6.57
N ARG A 110 2.12 -13.02 7.13
CA ARG A 110 1.29 -13.99 6.39
C ARG A 110 -0.17 -13.55 6.30
N GLU A 111 -0.58 -12.66 7.19
CA GLU A 111 -1.90 -12.04 7.17
C GLU A 111 -1.85 -10.83 6.23
N PRO A 112 -2.58 -10.84 5.11
CA PRO A 112 -2.41 -9.85 4.03
C PRO A 112 -2.56 -8.40 4.48
N HIS A 113 -3.45 -8.11 5.43
CA HIS A 113 -3.65 -6.77 5.99
C HIS A 113 -3.44 -6.77 7.51
N GLY A 114 -2.50 -7.60 7.99
CA GLY A 114 -2.12 -7.67 9.41
C GLY A 114 -1.30 -6.46 9.86
N VAL A 115 -0.86 -6.52 11.12
CA VAL A 115 -0.15 -5.40 11.77
C VAL A 115 1.16 -5.03 11.07
N ASP A 116 1.87 -6.02 10.50
CA ASP A 116 3.11 -5.78 9.78
C ASP A 116 2.87 -5.17 8.40
N PHE A 117 1.81 -5.58 7.70
CA PHE A 117 1.38 -4.93 6.45
C PHE A 117 1.10 -3.46 6.69
N VAL A 118 0.31 -3.13 7.70
CA VAL A 118 -0.07 -1.74 8.01
C VAL A 118 1.16 -0.90 8.34
N ALA A 119 2.09 -1.43 9.14
CA ALA A 119 3.35 -0.75 9.44
C ALA A 119 4.22 -0.55 8.20
N THR A 120 4.28 -1.54 7.32
CA THR A 120 4.99 -1.48 6.03
C THR A 120 4.41 -0.39 5.13
N GLU A 121 3.11 -0.36 4.97
CA GLU A 121 2.43 0.67 4.17
C GLU A 121 2.66 2.07 4.72
N LEU A 122 2.54 2.26 6.03
CA LEU A 122 2.82 3.54 6.67
C LEU A 122 4.26 4.00 6.45
N ALA A 123 5.24 3.09 6.50
CA ALA A 123 6.63 3.41 6.22
C ALA A 123 6.84 3.84 4.76
N LEU A 124 6.23 3.14 3.80
CA LEU A 124 6.28 3.48 2.38
C LEU A 124 5.59 4.82 2.10
N VAL A 125 4.40 5.04 2.67
CA VAL A 125 3.69 6.32 2.52
C VAL A 125 4.51 7.47 3.10
N ARG A 126 5.13 7.29 4.27
CA ARG A 126 5.99 8.31 4.87
C ARG A 126 7.15 8.68 3.94
N ARG A 127 7.78 7.70 3.32
CA ARG A 127 8.94 7.91 2.45
C ARG A 127 8.56 8.53 1.11
N PHE A 128 7.51 8.03 0.47
CA PHE A 128 7.21 8.34 -0.93
C PHE A 128 6.04 9.33 -1.13
N CYS A 129 5.20 9.53 -0.13
CA CYS A 129 4.14 10.53 -0.15
C CYS A 129 4.36 11.66 0.87
N GLY A 130 5.31 11.52 1.79
CA GLY A 130 5.68 12.53 2.76
C GLY A 130 5.02 12.37 4.14
N PHE A 131 5.49 13.20 5.07
CA PHE A 131 5.09 13.08 6.48
C PHE A 131 3.61 13.39 6.70
N ASP A 132 3.06 14.39 6.01
CA ASP A 132 1.65 14.77 6.19
C ASP A 132 0.70 13.66 5.71
N ALA A 133 1.01 13.01 4.59
CA ALA A 133 0.26 11.84 4.10
C ALA A 133 0.34 10.68 5.10
N PHE A 134 1.53 10.41 5.64
CA PHE A 134 1.74 9.40 6.68
C PHE A 134 0.91 9.70 7.93
N ALA A 135 0.97 10.93 8.46
CA ALA A 135 0.26 11.31 9.68
C ALA A 135 -1.26 11.20 9.50
N THR A 136 -1.77 11.61 8.34
CA THR A 136 -3.18 11.50 7.98
C THR A 136 -3.61 10.03 7.90
N LEU A 137 -2.88 9.19 7.19
CA LEU A 137 -3.22 7.77 7.06
C LEU A 137 -3.12 7.05 8.42
N ALA A 138 -2.07 7.30 9.19
CA ALA A 138 -1.88 6.69 10.50
C ALA A 138 -3.03 7.03 11.48
N SER A 139 -3.44 8.31 11.53
CA SER A 139 -4.57 8.72 12.36
C SER A 139 -5.89 8.15 11.86
N THR A 140 -6.06 8.00 10.56
CA THR A 140 -7.25 7.40 9.95
C THR A 140 -7.34 5.90 10.25
N PHE A 141 -6.23 5.19 10.20
CA PHE A 141 -6.16 3.80 10.63
C PHE A 141 -6.60 3.63 12.08
N VAL A 142 -6.08 4.46 12.98
CA VAL A 142 -6.51 4.45 14.40
C VAL A 142 -8.01 4.70 14.52
N ALA A 143 -8.55 5.69 13.82
CA ALA A 143 -9.97 6.04 13.84
C ALA A 143 -10.87 4.90 13.33
N HIS A 144 -10.38 4.06 12.41
CA HIS A 144 -11.09 2.90 11.87
C HIS A 144 -10.82 1.61 12.67
N GLY A 145 -10.02 1.66 13.73
CA GLY A 145 -9.70 0.49 14.56
C GLY A 145 -8.70 -0.48 13.92
N VAL A 146 -7.91 0.00 12.95
CA VAL A 146 -6.83 -0.78 12.33
C VAL A 146 -5.63 -0.84 13.27
N ALA A 147 -5.18 -2.04 13.61
CA ALA A 147 -3.98 -2.27 14.39
C ALA A 147 -2.74 -2.26 13.49
N ALA A 148 -1.63 -1.72 14.00
CA ALA A 148 -0.35 -1.67 13.32
C ALA A 148 0.79 -2.09 14.25
N ALA A 149 1.83 -2.71 13.68
CA ALA A 149 3.11 -2.89 14.35
C ALA A 149 3.89 -1.56 14.40
N SER A 150 5.07 -1.57 15.00
CA SER A 150 5.97 -0.41 14.98
C SER A 150 6.40 -0.10 13.54
N VAL A 151 6.22 1.17 13.13
CA VAL A 151 6.59 1.61 11.78
C VAL A 151 8.10 1.67 11.64
N PRO A 152 8.71 0.95 10.68
CA PRO A 152 10.14 1.03 10.45
C PRO A 152 10.55 2.43 9.97
N LEU A 153 11.72 2.87 10.42
CA LEU A 153 12.30 4.15 10.04
C LEU A 153 13.62 3.89 9.32
N ALA A 154 13.82 4.55 8.17
CA ALA A 154 15.12 4.53 7.52
C ALA A 154 16.18 5.12 8.46
N SER A 155 17.34 4.47 8.57
CA SER A 155 18.47 5.01 9.31
C SER A 155 18.87 6.34 8.71
N ALA A 156 18.99 7.38 9.54
CA ALA A 156 19.66 8.59 9.13
C ALA A 156 21.15 8.24 8.92
N ARG A 157 21.51 7.86 7.70
CA ARG A 157 22.93 7.82 7.34
C ARG A 157 23.39 9.27 7.33
N GLY A 158 24.31 9.58 8.24
CA GLY A 158 24.91 10.88 8.34
C GLY A 158 25.41 11.31 6.95
N ALA A 159 25.07 12.51 6.57
CA ALA A 159 25.79 13.22 5.52
C ALA A 159 27.19 13.50 6.11
N ASP A 160 28.16 12.68 5.73
CA ASP A 160 29.59 12.99 5.81
C ASP A 160 30.01 13.58 4.47
#